data_99d0b8b1e8e5394638c820f52e1b33de
#
_entry.id   99d0b8b1e8e5394638c820f52e1b33de
#
_cell.length_a   1.000
_cell.length_b   1.000
_cell.length_c   1.000
_cell.angle_alpha   90.00
_cell.angle_beta   90.00
_cell.angle_gamma   90.00
#
_symmetry.space_group_name_H-M   'P 1'
#
loop_
_entity.id
_entity.type
_entity.pdbx_description
1 polymer ?
#
loop_
_entity_poly.entity_id
_entity_poly.type
_entity_poly.pdbx_seq_one_letter_code
_entity_poly.pdbx_strand_id
1 'polypeptide(L)'
;MTLKYFKELDGVRGMAAIMVVLFHMKQSGIGHDVVARTLFKAGNFGQTGVILFFVLSGFLITRILIISKHKESYFKKFYIRRSLRIFPLYYIALAIYVIVMPYITTGKVIPFSQSWYFWVYLQNIGFTFKWPITGPNHFWSLAVEEHFYLVWPFVVYFLSEKWLLRAIGLIIVSSIVIRIIMLGLGYGGIFYFTLTTMDCLAIGGLVALNERHKWVNARQTLYVMFSTLLLLIMNWILFKGEGNDYIQIFKLPFISVFYMCIINLLISSISFLNKFFQSPILTYTGKISYGLYIFHPICIAVVERNFKEQPFVVVLLLIMASSYFVASVSYYGYEFWFLKQKDRFENFTWSKLRSNHAVKSV
;
A
#
# COMPACT_ATOMS: atom_id res chain seq x y z
N MET A 1 11.07 0.72 24.82
CA MET A 1 9.81 0.12 24.31
C MET A 1 10.21 -1.01 23.36
N THR A 2 9.77 -2.24 23.59
CA THR A 2 10.02 -3.37 22.67
C THR A 2 8.96 -3.37 21.57
N LEU A 3 9.34 -3.72 20.35
CA LEU A 3 8.41 -3.86 19.22
C LEU A 3 7.49 -5.06 19.46
N LYS A 4 6.29 -4.81 19.99
CA LYS A 4 5.25 -5.84 20.06
C LYS A 4 4.76 -6.16 18.63
N TYR A 5 4.69 -7.44 18.29
CA TYR A 5 4.08 -7.91 17.06
C TYR A 5 2.55 -8.02 17.22
N PHE A 6 1.81 -7.53 16.26
CA PHE A 6 0.35 -7.55 16.22
C PHE A 6 -0.10 -8.43 15.04
N LYS A 7 -0.48 -9.67 15.34
CA LYS A 7 -0.91 -10.66 14.32
C LYS A 7 -2.12 -10.17 13.50
N GLU A 8 -3.03 -9.44 14.14
CA GLU A 8 -4.22 -8.83 13.51
C GLU A 8 -3.88 -7.86 12.37
N LEU A 9 -2.72 -7.22 12.42
CA LEU A 9 -2.29 -6.31 11.35
C LEU A 9 -1.88 -7.04 10.06
N ASP A 10 -1.44 -8.29 10.16
CA ASP A 10 -1.28 -9.13 8.97
C ASP A 10 -2.65 -9.46 8.37
N GLY A 11 -3.67 -9.69 9.20
CA GLY A 11 -5.04 -9.86 8.73
C GLY A 11 -5.61 -8.60 8.06
N VAL A 12 -5.31 -7.41 8.59
CA VAL A 12 -5.67 -6.13 7.95
C VAL A 12 -5.02 -6.01 6.58
N ARG A 13 -3.74 -6.37 6.47
CA ARG A 13 -3.02 -6.40 5.19
C ARG A 13 -3.65 -7.39 4.21
N GLY A 14 -4.05 -8.56 4.70
CA GLY A 14 -4.76 -9.57 3.90
C GLY A 14 -6.10 -9.08 3.39
N MET A 15 -6.89 -8.44 4.23
CA MET A 15 -8.16 -7.82 3.83
C MET A 15 -7.96 -6.76 2.76
N ALA A 16 -6.99 -5.86 2.95
CA ALA A 16 -6.67 -4.82 1.97
C ALA A 16 -6.30 -5.41 0.60
N ALA A 17 -5.51 -6.50 0.57
CA ALA A 17 -5.16 -7.17 -0.68
C ALA A 17 -6.37 -7.79 -1.38
N ILE A 18 -7.25 -8.49 -0.65
CA ILE A 18 -8.49 -9.05 -1.20
C ILE A 18 -9.37 -7.92 -1.78
N MET A 19 -9.52 -6.81 -1.08
CA MET A 19 -10.29 -5.65 -1.55
C MET A 19 -9.76 -5.12 -2.89
N VAL A 20 -8.44 -5.02 -3.04
CA VAL A 20 -7.81 -4.56 -4.28
C VAL A 20 -8.03 -5.55 -5.42
N VAL A 21 -7.91 -6.85 -5.20
CA VAL A 21 -8.18 -7.87 -6.23
C VAL A 21 -9.62 -7.79 -6.71
N LEU A 22 -10.58 -7.73 -5.79
CA LEU A 22 -12.01 -7.61 -6.13
C LEU A 22 -12.33 -6.33 -6.90
N PHE A 23 -11.68 -5.23 -6.57
CA PHE A 23 -11.83 -3.97 -7.29
C PHE A 23 -11.35 -4.07 -8.74
N HIS A 24 -10.18 -4.65 -8.99
CA HIS A 24 -9.65 -4.81 -10.35
C HIS A 24 -10.44 -5.84 -11.17
N MET A 25 -10.98 -6.88 -10.55
CA MET A 25 -11.93 -7.79 -11.22
C MET A 25 -13.18 -7.06 -11.71
N LYS A 26 -13.73 -6.13 -10.92
CA LYS A 26 -14.85 -5.29 -11.37
C LYS A 26 -14.47 -4.43 -12.58
N GLN A 27 -13.26 -3.87 -12.59
CA GLN A 27 -12.80 -3.01 -13.69
C GLN A 27 -12.62 -3.78 -15.00
N SER A 28 -12.32 -5.08 -14.94
CA SER A 28 -12.19 -5.93 -16.13
C SER A 28 -13.53 -6.27 -16.80
N GLY A 29 -14.67 -5.94 -16.16
CA GLY A 29 -15.99 -6.18 -16.73
C GLY A 29 -16.47 -7.63 -16.66
N ILE A 30 -15.82 -8.49 -15.89
CA ILE A 30 -16.20 -9.90 -15.71
C ILE A 30 -17.50 -10.00 -14.91
N GLY A 31 -18.46 -10.75 -15.47
CA GLY A 31 -19.69 -11.12 -14.78
C GLY A 31 -20.81 -10.07 -14.89
N HIS A 32 -21.93 -10.49 -15.46
CA HIS A 32 -23.15 -9.66 -15.61
C HIS A 32 -24.33 -10.21 -14.81
N ASP A 33 -24.14 -11.31 -14.07
CA ASP A 33 -25.18 -11.93 -13.26
C ASP A 33 -25.47 -11.16 -11.95
N VAL A 34 -26.52 -11.56 -11.23
CA VAL A 34 -26.96 -10.91 -10.00
C VAL A 34 -25.89 -11.00 -8.91
N VAL A 35 -25.15 -12.13 -8.85
CA VAL A 35 -24.09 -12.35 -7.86
C VAL A 35 -22.94 -11.39 -8.12
N ALA A 36 -22.49 -11.29 -9.38
CA ALA A 36 -21.45 -10.34 -9.79
C ALA A 36 -21.85 -8.89 -9.47
N ARG A 37 -23.08 -8.48 -9.83
CA ARG A 37 -23.59 -7.12 -9.54
C ARG A 37 -23.60 -6.81 -8.05
N THR A 38 -23.99 -7.77 -7.21
CA THR A 38 -24.04 -7.58 -5.76
C THR A 38 -22.65 -7.48 -5.15
N LEU A 39 -21.75 -8.38 -5.55
CA LEU A 39 -20.33 -8.35 -5.10
C LEU A 39 -19.61 -7.11 -5.60
N PHE A 40 -19.89 -6.64 -6.82
CA PHE A 40 -19.28 -5.43 -7.37
C PHE A 40 -19.82 -4.13 -6.78
N LYS A 41 -21.07 -4.10 -6.27
CA LYS A 41 -21.54 -2.98 -5.44
C LYS A 41 -20.70 -2.85 -4.15
N ALA A 42 -20.43 -3.98 -3.49
CA ALA A 42 -19.47 -4.02 -2.38
C ALA A 42 -18.02 -3.77 -2.84
N GLY A 43 -17.65 -4.24 -4.02
CA GLY A 43 -16.34 -4.06 -4.65
C GLY A 43 -15.98 -2.59 -4.98
N ASN A 44 -16.95 -1.67 -5.00
CA ASN A 44 -16.64 -0.22 -5.08
C ASN A 44 -15.77 0.24 -3.92
N PHE A 45 -15.94 -0.35 -2.74
CA PHE A 45 -15.06 -0.11 -1.60
C PHE A 45 -13.68 -0.73 -1.77
N GLY A 46 -13.47 -1.65 -2.72
CA GLY A 46 -12.19 -2.32 -2.97
C GLY A 46 -11.06 -1.36 -3.32
N GLN A 47 -11.36 -0.25 -4.02
CA GLN A 47 -10.41 0.83 -4.25
C GLN A 47 -9.79 1.37 -2.96
N THR A 48 -10.56 1.38 -1.87
CA THR A 48 -10.09 1.88 -0.57
C THR A 48 -9.10 0.93 0.11
N GLY A 49 -8.92 -0.29 -0.39
CA GLY A 49 -7.90 -1.23 0.07
C GLY A 49 -6.48 -0.65 -0.06
N VAL A 50 -6.21 0.15 -1.09
CA VAL A 50 -4.92 0.86 -1.23
C VAL A 50 -4.75 1.89 -0.12
N ILE A 51 -5.81 2.62 0.24
CA ILE A 51 -5.77 3.60 1.34
C ILE A 51 -5.53 2.88 2.68
N LEU A 52 -6.15 1.71 2.88
CA LEU A 52 -5.89 0.89 4.06
C LEU A 52 -4.41 0.44 4.14
N PHE A 53 -3.80 0.06 3.00
CA PHE A 53 -2.36 -0.19 2.93
C PHE A 53 -1.54 1.04 3.32
N PHE A 54 -1.88 2.22 2.81
CA PHE A 54 -1.17 3.46 3.14
C PHE A 54 -1.25 3.79 4.63
N VAL A 55 -2.43 3.76 5.24
CA VAL A 55 -2.60 4.03 6.68
C VAL A 55 -1.83 3.00 7.52
N LEU A 56 -1.94 1.70 7.19
CA LEU A 56 -1.21 0.65 7.87
C LEU A 56 0.30 0.82 7.74
N SER A 57 0.77 1.16 6.54
CA SER A 57 2.19 1.40 6.24
C SER A 57 2.71 2.62 7.02
N GLY A 58 1.97 3.72 7.00
CA GLY A 58 2.28 4.92 7.78
C GLY A 58 2.40 4.64 9.28
N PHE A 59 1.46 3.86 9.84
CA PHE A 59 1.53 3.42 11.24
C PHE A 59 2.80 2.61 11.53
N LEU A 60 3.00 1.52 10.79
CA LEU A 60 4.11 0.59 11.05
C LEU A 60 5.47 1.26 10.91
N ILE A 61 5.63 2.11 9.90
CA ILE A 61 6.88 2.83 9.64
C ILE A 61 7.13 3.87 10.71
N THR A 62 6.16 4.71 11.02
CA THR A 62 6.30 5.74 12.06
C THR A 62 6.64 5.11 13.42
N ARG A 63 5.96 4.01 13.76
CA ARG A 63 6.22 3.25 14.98
C ARG A 63 7.65 2.72 15.06
N ILE A 64 8.13 2.07 13.98
CA ILE A 64 9.50 1.55 13.91
C ILE A 64 10.51 2.69 14.03
N LEU A 65 10.29 3.79 13.31
CA LEU A 65 11.18 4.95 13.30
C LEU A 65 11.26 5.63 14.67
N ILE A 66 10.13 5.84 15.35
CA ILE A 66 10.13 6.41 16.72
C ILE A 66 10.91 5.51 17.70
N ILE A 67 10.70 4.20 17.65
CA ILE A 67 11.38 3.24 18.55
C ILE A 67 12.89 3.13 18.24
N SER A 68 13.28 3.35 17.01
CA SER A 68 14.69 3.23 16.57
C SER A 68 15.45 4.56 16.52
N LYS A 69 14.80 5.69 16.78
CA LYS A 69 15.31 7.06 16.59
C LYS A 69 16.72 7.32 17.13
N HIS A 70 17.05 6.74 18.29
CA HIS A 70 18.35 6.94 18.94
C HIS A 70 19.27 5.71 18.83
N LYS A 71 18.94 4.74 17.97
CA LYS A 71 19.76 3.54 17.77
C LYS A 71 20.80 3.78 16.68
N GLU A 72 21.93 3.11 16.84
CA GLU A 72 22.97 3.12 15.82
C GLU A 72 22.43 2.65 14.46
N SER A 73 22.94 3.28 13.41
CA SER A 73 22.59 2.95 12.02
C SER A 73 21.10 3.09 11.70
N TYR A 74 20.40 4.05 12.33
CA TYR A 74 18.97 4.31 12.14
C TYR A 74 18.55 4.33 10.67
N PHE A 75 19.11 5.22 9.85
CA PHE A 75 18.80 5.33 8.42
C PHE A 75 19.19 4.07 7.65
N LYS A 76 20.41 3.58 7.85
CA LYS A 76 20.93 2.40 7.16
C LYS A 76 20.03 1.19 7.36
N LYS A 77 19.68 0.88 8.63
CA LYS A 77 18.81 -0.26 8.95
C LYS A 77 17.42 -0.11 8.35
N PHE A 78 16.86 1.09 8.39
CA PHE A 78 15.56 1.36 7.78
C PHE A 78 15.57 1.10 6.28
N TYR A 79 16.49 1.75 5.53
CA TYR A 79 16.51 1.64 4.07
C TYR A 79 16.86 0.23 3.60
N ILE A 80 17.83 -0.44 4.21
CA ILE A 80 18.17 -1.83 3.87
C ILE A 80 16.96 -2.76 4.04
N ARG A 81 16.25 -2.68 5.17
CA ARG A 81 15.05 -3.51 5.40
C ARG A 81 13.96 -3.26 4.38
N ARG A 82 13.76 -2.02 3.96
CA ARG A 82 12.74 -1.67 2.96
C ARG A 82 13.16 -2.09 1.57
N SER A 83 14.38 -1.79 1.16
CA SER A 83 14.90 -2.21 -0.14
C SER A 83 14.86 -3.72 -0.32
N LEU A 84 15.29 -4.51 0.66
CA LEU A 84 15.24 -5.98 0.60
C LEU A 84 13.79 -6.54 0.57
N ARG A 85 12.83 -5.80 1.09
CA ARG A 85 11.42 -6.20 1.09
C ARG A 85 10.71 -5.89 -0.22
N ILE A 86 11.06 -4.76 -0.88
CA ILE A 86 10.28 -4.19 -1.98
C ILE A 86 10.99 -4.37 -3.31
N PHE A 87 12.24 -3.93 -3.43
CA PHE A 87 12.95 -3.85 -4.71
C PHE A 87 13.13 -5.18 -5.44
N PRO A 88 13.48 -6.30 -4.79
CA PRO A 88 13.71 -7.53 -5.52
C PRO A 88 12.49 -7.97 -6.33
N LEU A 89 11.31 -8.05 -5.69
CA LEU A 89 10.10 -8.45 -6.39
C LEU A 89 9.59 -7.36 -7.32
N TYR A 90 9.71 -6.08 -6.94
CA TYR A 90 9.30 -4.96 -7.78
C TYR A 90 9.96 -5.00 -9.16
N TYR A 91 11.30 -5.08 -9.20
CA TYR A 91 12.04 -5.02 -10.47
C TYR A 91 11.87 -6.27 -11.33
N ILE A 92 11.78 -7.47 -10.73
CA ILE A 92 11.45 -8.68 -11.49
C ILE A 92 10.04 -8.58 -12.08
N ALA A 93 9.07 -8.18 -11.29
CA ALA A 93 7.70 -8.03 -11.78
C ALA A 93 7.62 -6.93 -12.84
N LEU A 94 8.32 -5.80 -12.66
CA LEU A 94 8.40 -4.76 -13.68
C LEU A 94 8.94 -5.32 -15.01
N ALA A 95 10.04 -6.09 -14.97
CA ALA A 95 10.57 -6.74 -16.16
C ALA A 95 9.55 -7.69 -16.80
N ILE A 96 8.80 -8.45 -15.99
CA ILE A 96 7.71 -9.30 -16.51
C ILE A 96 6.66 -8.45 -17.22
N TYR A 97 6.21 -7.33 -16.63
CA TYR A 97 5.18 -6.47 -17.21
C TYR A 97 5.59 -5.71 -18.46
N VAL A 98 6.86 -5.26 -18.56
CA VAL A 98 7.29 -4.39 -19.66
C VAL A 98 8.09 -5.12 -20.75
N ILE A 99 8.63 -6.30 -20.46
CA ILE A 99 9.43 -7.09 -21.40
C ILE A 99 8.74 -8.41 -21.73
N VAL A 100 8.54 -9.28 -20.72
CA VAL A 100 8.14 -10.67 -20.95
C VAL A 100 6.72 -10.78 -21.48
N MET A 101 5.74 -10.20 -20.77
CA MET A 101 4.32 -10.29 -21.16
C MET A 101 4.04 -9.63 -22.52
N PRO A 102 4.51 -8.41 -22.80
CA PRO A 102 4.32 -7.81 -24.11
C PRO A 102 4.99 -8.61 -25.23
N TYR A 103 6.19 -9.15 -25.01
CA TYR A 103 6.86 -9.99 -25.99
C TYR A 103 6.07 -11.27 -26.32
N ILE A 104 5.56 -11.96 -25.31
CA ILE A 104 4.75 -13.18 -25.50
C ILE A 104 3.43 -12.86 -26.21
N THR A 105 2.81 -11.71 -25.95
CA THR A 105 1.48 -11.38 -26.47
C THR A 105 1.51 -10.69 -27.84
N THR A 106 2.54 -9.89 -28.12
CA THR A 106 2.61 -9.02 -29.31
C THR A 106 3.89 -9.18 -30.14
N GLY A 107 4.86 -9.96 -29.66
CA GLY A 107 6.20 -10.07 -30.25
C GLY A 107 7.09 -8.83 -30.05
N LYS A 108 6.64 -7.84 -29.27
CA LYS A 108 7.36 -6.58 -29.03
C LYS A 108 7.46 -6.28 -27.54
N VAL A 109 8.53 -5.62 -27.12
CA VAL A 109 8.69 -5.10 -25.74
C VAL A 109 8.16 -3.66 -25.66
N ILE A 110 7.77 -3.23 -24.46
CA ILE A 110 7.44 -1.82 -24.23
C ILE A 110 8.72 -0.99 -24.36
N PRO A 111 8.76 0.07 -25.21
CA PRO A 111 9.94 0.90 -25.37
C PRO A 111 10.38 1.53 -24.03
N PHE A 112 11.69 1.59 -23.80
CA PHE A 112 12.24 2.19 -22.59
C PHE A 112 11.79 3.65 -22.42
N SER A 113 11.65 4.41 -23.50
CA SER A 113 11.13 5.77 -23.49
C SER A 113 9.74 5.92 -22.85
N GLN A 114 8.92 4.85 -22.86
CA GLN A 114 7.59 4.81 -22.27
C GLN A 114 7.57 4.13 -20.88
N SER A 115 8.61 3.38 -20.51
CA SER A 115 8.64 2.57 -19.27
C SER A 115 9.66 3.02 -18.23
N TRP A 116 10.61 3.89 -18.55
CA TRP A 116 11.70 4.30 -17.63
C TRP A 116 11.19 4.92 -16.32
N TYR A 117 10.03 5.53 -16.34
CA TYR A 117 9.40 6.13 -15.16
C TYR A 117 9.16 5.10 -14.03
N PHE A 118 8.84 3.85 -14.40
CA PHE A 118 8.66 2.77 -13.44
C PHE A 118 9.97 2.36 -12.78
N TRP A 119 11.08 2.41 -13.51
CA TRP A 119 12.40 2.01 -12.98
C TRP A 119 12.92 2.95 -11.89
N VAL A 120 12.40 4.17 -11.83
CA VAL A 120 12.78 5.21 -10.85
C VAL A 120 11.59 5.69 -9.99
N TYR A 121 10.51 4.92 -9.95
CA TYR A 121 9.31 5.22 -9.14
C TYR A 121 8.65 6.57 -9.48
N LEU A 122 8.68 7.04 -10.73
CA LEU A 122 8.01 8.28 -11.17
C LEU A 122 6.70 8.04 -11.93
N GLN A 123 6.25 6.79 -12.06
CA GLN A 123 5.04 6.44 -12.80
C GLN A 123 3.76 7.10 -12.26
N ASN A 124 3.66 7.32 -10.98
CA ASN A 124 2.53 8.02 -10.37
C ASN A 124 2.43 9.50 -10.81
N ILE A 125 3.57 10.16 -11.00
CA ILE A 125 3.65 11.51 -11.56
C ILE A 125 3.24 11.46 -13.05
N GLY A 126 3.79 10.48 -13.80
CA GLY A 126 3.42 10.29 -15.20
C GLY A 126 1.92 10.08 -15.41
N PHE A 127 1.25 9.28 -14.56
CA PHE A 127 -0.21 9.10 -14.61
C PHE A 127 -0.98 10.38 -14.25
N THR A 128 -0.49 11.14 -13.27
CA THR A 128 -1.12 12.41 -12.86
C THR A 128 -1.10 13.43 -13.99
N PHE A 129 0.04 13.60 -14.65
CA PHE A 129 0.25 14.62 -15.67
C PHE A 129 0.10 14.08 -17.10
N LYS A 130 -0.45 12.87 -17.27
CA LYS A 130 -0.75 12.22 -18.57
C LYS A 130 0.47 12.16 -19.48
N TRP A 131 1.65 11.83 -18.94
CA TRP A 131 2.84 11.57 -19.76
C TRP A 131 2.64 10.33 -20.64
N PRO A 132 3.40 10.18 -21.73
CA PRO A 132 3.36 9.01 -22.59
C PRO A 132 4.01 7.81 -21.88
N ILE A 133 3.28 7.22 -20.96
CA ILE A 133 3.75 6.15 -20.06
C ILE A 133 2.94 4.86 -20.33
N THR A 134 3.65 3.74 -20.44
CA THR A 134 3.05 2.41 -20.61
C THR A 134 3.68 1.44 -19.60
N GLY A 135 2.83 0.72 -18.87
CA GLY A 135 3.26 -0.25 -17.87
C GLY A 135 2.14 -0.60 -16.86
N PRO A 136 2.47 -1.27 -15.75
CA PRO A 136 1.49 -1.73 -14.78
C PRO A 136 0.89 -0.56 -13.98
N ASN A 137 -0.34 -0.16 -14.32
CA ASN A 137 -1.01 0.99 -13.73
C ASN A 137 -1.06 0.95 -12.20
N HIS A 138 -1.36 -0.21 -11.61
CA HIS A 138 -1.46 -0.37 -10.15
C HIS A 138 -0.16 -0.07 -9.39
N PHE A 139 1.01 -0.03 -10.07
CA PHE A 139 2.29 0.31 -9.43
C PHE A 139 2.39 1.79 -8.99
N TRP A 140 1.42 2.64 -9.33
CA TRP A 140 1.40 4.03 -8.88
C TRP A 140 1.47 4.15 -7.35
N SER A 141 0.79 3.26 -6.63
CA SER A 141 0.74 3.31 -5.16
C SER A 141 2.08 2.95 -4.53
N LEU A 142 2.85 2.04 -5.15
CA LEU A 142 4.20 1.70 -4.71
C LEU A 142 5.13 2.91 -4.85
N ALA A 143 4.99 3.73 -5.90
CA ALA A 143 5.75 4.97 -6.02
C ALA A 143 5.41 5.98 -4.93
N VAL A 144 4.12 6.15 -4.60
CA VAL A 144 3.69 7.01 -3.48
C VAL A 144 4.31 6.56 -2.16
N GLU A 145 4.31 5.25 -1.89
CA GLU A 145 4.93 4.69 -0.69
C GLU A 145 6.45 4.93 -0.66
N GLU A 146 7.16 4.69 -1.76
CA GLU A 146 8.62 4.89 -1.82
C GLU A 146 9.00 6.35 -1.66
N HIS A 147 8.25 7.31 -2.24
CA HIS A 147 8.45 8.73 -2.00
C HIS A 147 8.30 9.10 -0.52
N PHE A 148 7.26 8.54 0.13
CA PHE A 148 7.07 8.75 1.56
C PHE A 148 8.20 8.11 2.39
N TYR A 149 8.64 6.89 2.07
CA TYR A 149 9.74 6.20 2.75
C TYR A 149 11.08 6.93 2.59
N LEU A 150 11.28 7.61 1.48
CA LEU A 150 12.50 8.40 1.25
C LEU A 150 12.59 9.59 2.22
N VAL A 151 11.47 10.28 2.48
CA VAL A 151 11.44 11.54 3.24
C VAL A 151 11.11 11.32 4.72
N TRP A 152 10.19 10.39 5.03
CA TRP A 152 9.62 10.23 6.36
C TRP A 152 10.62 9.89 7.49
N PRO A 153 11.68 9.09 7.25
CA PRO A 153 12.70 8.84 8.27
C PRO A 153 13.41 10.12 8.73
N PHE A 154 13.64 11.07 7.83
CA PHE A 154 14.24 12.37 8.19
C PHE A 154 13.28 13.19 9.03
N VAL A 155 12.01 13.25 8.65
CA VAL A 155 10.96 13.97 9.40
C VAL A 155 10.88 13.44 10.84
N VAL A 156 10.82 12.10 11.01
CA VAL A 156 10.76 11.49 12.34
C VAL A 156 12.07 11.68 13.12
N TYR A 157 13.22 11.64 12.45
CA TYR A 157 14.51 11.80 13.11
C TYR A 157 14.74 13.21 13.64
N PHE A 158 14.45 14.23 12.86
CA PHE A 158 14.74 15.62 13.25
C PHE A 158 13.66 16.27 14.10
N LEU A 159 12.41 15.83 14.00
CA LEU A 159 11.32 16.44 14.74
C LEU A 159 11.08 15.75 16.08
N SER A 160 10.78 16.53 17.13
CA SER A 160 10.19 15.99 18.36
C SER A 160 8.77 15.49 18.09
N GLU A 161 8.20 14.65 18.93
CA GLU A 161 6.86 14.09 18.74
C GLU A 161 5.77 15.17 18.64
N LYS A 162 5.94 16.27 19.38
CA LYS A 162 5.05 17.46 19.27
C LYS A 162 5.12 18.11 17.89
N TRP A 163 6.32 18.26 17.34
CA TRP A 163 6.49 18.81 16.00
C TRP A 163 6.12 17.82 14.91
N LEU A 164 6.30 16.52 15.15
CA LEU A 164 5.85 15.46 14.26
C LEU A 164 4.31 15.47 14.12
N LEU A 165 3.58 15.66 15.23
CA LEU A 165 2.12 15.83 15.20
C LEU A 165 1.71 17.04 14.36
N ARG A 166 2.40 18.17 14.50
CA ARG A 166 2.16 19.37 13.68
C ARG A 166 2.48 19.15 12.21
N ALA A 167 3.57 18.44 11.91
CA ALA A 167 3.95 18.09 10.55
C ALA A 167 2.90 17.19 9.89
N ILE A 168 2.34 16.21 10.60
CA ILE A 168 1.23 15.38 10.12
C ILE A 168 0.01 16.28 9.80
N GLY A 169 -0.37 17.17 10.70
CA GLY A 169 -1.46 18.12 10.46
C GLY A 169 -1.22 18.99 9.24
N LEU A 170 -0.01 19.51 9.06
CA LEU A 170 0.38 20.31 7.90
C LEU A 170 0.27 19.50 6.59
N ILE A 171 0.74 18.25 6.60
CA ILE A 171 0.63 17.35 5.44
C ILE A 171 -0.84 17.13 5.07
N ILE A 172 -1.72 16.88 6.04
CA ILE A 172 -3.16 16.70 5.78
C ILE A 172 -3.76 17.93 5.12
N VAL A 173 -3.52 19.11 5.72
CA VAL A 173 -4.04 20.37 5.18
C VAL A 173 -3.46 20.66 3.79
N SER A 174 -2.15 20.51 3.61
CA SER A 174 -1.49 20.73 2.30
C SER A 174 -2.03 19.77 1.24
N SER A 175 -2.26 18.50 1.55
CA SER A 175 -2.82 17.55 0.59
C SER A 175 -4.24 17.93 0.16
N ILE A 176 -5.08 18.41 1.09
CA ILE A 176 -6.43 18.90 0.78
C ILE A 176 -6.35 20.14 -0.13
N VAL A 177 -5.52 21.12 0.22
CA VAL A 177 -5.32 22.34 -0.58
C VAL A 177 -4.82 22.02 -1.98
N ILE A 178 -3.82 21.13 -2.10
CA ILE A 178 -3.29 20.73 -3.41
C ILE A 178 -4.36 20.03 -4.25
N ARG A 179 -5.21 19.15 -3.65
CA ARG A 179 -6.34 18.53 -4.38
C ARG A 179 -7.29 19.60 -4.93
N ILE A 180 -7.66 20.60 -4.12
CA ILE A 180 -8.55 21.69 -4.55
C ILE A 180 -7.93 22.46 -5.72
N ILE A 181 -6.65 22.83 -5.60
CA ILE A 181 -5.94 23.57 -6.65
C ILE A 181 -5.86 22.73 -7.93
N MET A 182 -5.45 21.48 -7.85
CA MET A 182 -5.30 20.62 -9.03
C MET A 182 -6.63 20.39 -9.74
N LEU A 183 -7.71 20.15 -9.01
CA LEU A 183 -9.06 20.02 -9.61
C LEU A 183 -9.54 21.33 -10.23
N GLY A 184 -9.28 22.46 -9.58
CA GLY A 184 -9.58 23.79 -10.14
C GLY A 184 -8.82 24.11 -11.43
N LEU A 185 -7.62 23.51 -11.60
CA LEU A 185 -6.81 23.58 -12.82
C LEU A 185 -7.16 22.50 -13.86
N GLY A 186 -8.17 21.67 -13.61
CA GLY A 186 -8.64 20.62 -14.54
C GLY A 186 -7.83 19.32 -14.54
N TYR A 187 -6.98 19.08 -13.54
CA TYR A 187 -6.26 17.81 -13.40
C TYR A 187 -7.15 16.74 -12.76
N GLY A 188 -7.52 15.67 -13.52
CA GLY A 188 -8.31 14.54 -13.00
C GLY A 188 -7.48 13.44 -12.31
N GLY A 189 -6.16 13.43 -12.46
CA GLY A 189 -5.25 12.40 -11.93
C GLY A 189 -4.84 12.57 -10.46
N ILE A 190 -5.58 13.31 -9.65
CA ILE A 190 -5.22 13.69 -8.26
C ILE A 190 -5.05 12.48 -7.33
N PHE A 191 -5.66 11.34 -7.63
CA PHE A 191 -5.55 10.13 -6.82
C PHE A 191 -4.16 9.48 -6.91
N TYR A 192 -3.42 9.71 -7.98
CA TYR A 192 -2.09 9.13 -8.22
C TYR A 192 -0.96 9.97 -7.64
N PHE A 193 -1.15 11.26 -7.46
CA PHE A 193 -0.07 12.17 -7.10
C PHE A 193 0.34 12.01 -5.62
N THR A 194 1.66 11.96 -5.36
CA THR A 194 2.17 11.77 -4.00
C THR A 194 1.69 12.84 -3.04
N LEU A 195 1.76 14.13 -3.42
CA LEU A 195 1.40 15.22 -2.52
C LEU A 195 -0.10 15.27 -2.19
N THR A 196 -0.94 14.64 -3.01
CA THR A 196 -2.38 14.54 -2.78
C THR A 196 -2.82 13.26 -2.07
N THR A 197 -1.90 12.32 -1.80
CA THR A 197 -2.23 11.03 -1.17
C THR A 197 -1.33 10.67 0.02
N MET A 198 -0.24 11.43 0.24
CA MET A 198 0.65 11.17 1.38
C MET A 198 0.02 11.46 2.74
N ASP A 199 -1.09 12.21 2.79
CA ASP A 199 -1.88 12.39 4.01
C ASP A 199 -2.42 11.05 4.54
N CYS A 200 -2.74 10.10 3.66
CA CYS A 200 -3.19 8.76 4.06
C CYS A 200 -2.11 8.02 4.87
N LEU A 201 -0.84 8.10 4.43
CA LEU A 201 0.30 7.55 5.17
C LEU A 201 0.57 8.33 6.47
N ALA A 202 0.53 9.67 6.41
CA ALA A 202 0.76 10.52 7.57
C ALA A 202 -0.29 10.31 8.67
N ILE A 203 -1.58 10.14 8.31
CA ILE A 203 -2.66 9.79 9.24
C ILE A 203 -2.37 8.48 9.96
N GLY A 204 -1.80 7.49 9.25
CA GLY A 204 -1.32 6.25 9.88
C GLY A 204 -0.31 6.50 11.00
N GLY A 205 0.54 7.51 10.87
CA GLY A 205 1.49 7.92 11.89
C GLY A 205 0.85 8.37 13.21
N LEU A 206 -0.39 8.88 13.18
CA LEU A 206 -1.14 9.25 14.39
C LEU A 206 -1.41 8.04 15.29
N VAL A 207 -1.62 6.85 14.72
CA VAL A 207 -1.80 5.61 15.50
C VAL A 207 -0.53 5.30 16.31
N ALA A 208 0.66 5.49 15.73
CA ALA A 208 1.93 5.25 16.42
C ALA A 208 2.12 6.23 17.59
N LEU A 209 1.74 7.49 17.41
CA LEU A 209 1.76 8.49 18.47
C LEU A 209 0.71 8.16 19.56
N ASN A 210 -0.49 7.75 19.16
CA ASN A 210 -1.53 7.36 20.12
C ASN A 210 -1.17 6.07 20.88
N GLU A 211 -0.54 5.08 20.26
CA GLU A 211 -0.02 3.88 20.93
C GLU A 211 0.92 4.28 22.09
N ARG A 212 1.72 5.32 21.88
CA ARG A 212 2.71 5.80 22.85
C ARG A 212 2.11 6.66 23.96
N HIS A 213 1.26 7.62 23.61
CA HIS A 213 0.75 8.64 24.54
C HIS A 213 -0.63 8.35 25.10
N LYS A 214 -1.39 7.44 24.51
CA LYS A 214 -2.74 7.08 24.94
C LYS A 214 -3.71 8.28 24.97
N TRP A 215 -3.57 9.23 24.04
CA TRP A 215 -4.43 10.44 23.99
C TRP A 215 -5.90 10.10 23.75
N VAL A 216 -6.16 9.06 22.94
CA VAL A 216 -7.50 8.64 22.56
C VAL A 216 -7.69 7.18 22.98
N ASN A 217 -8.69 6.92 23.81
CA ASN A 217 -9.07 5.57 24.21
C ASN A 217 -9.99 4.89 23.20
N ALA A 218 -10.30 3.60 23.41
CA ALA A 218 -11.13 2.83 22.49
C ALA A 218 -12.55 3.43 22.28
N ARG A 219 -13.17 3.96 23.36
CA ARG A 219 -14.51 4.57 23.27
C ARG A 219 -14.50 5.85 22.45
N GLN A 220 -13.51 6.71 22.66
CA GLN A 220 -13.32 7.92 21.85
C GLN A 220 -13.01 7.58 20.39
N THR A 221 -12.19 6.53 20.15
CA THR A 221 -11.91 6.03 18.79
C THR A 221 -13.19 5.59 18.07
N LEU A 222 -14.13 4.92 18.77
CA LEU A 222 -15.43 4.58 18.20
C LEU A 222 -16.24 5.81 17.83
N TYR A 223 -16.27 6.85 18.66
CA TYR A 223 -16.96 8.10 18.33
C TYR A 223 -16.37 8.75 17.07
N VAL A 224 -15.03 8.84 16.98
CA VAL A 224 -14.35 9.37 15.78
C VAL A 224 -14.68 8.51 14.56
N MET A 225 -14.69 7.19 14.70
CA MET A 225 -15.02 6.26 13.60
C MET A 225 -16.45 6.47 13.08
N PHE A 226 -17.43 6.55 13.95
CA PHE A 226 -18.84 6.78 13.56
C PHE A 226 -19.05 8.18 12.98
N SER A 227 -18.43 9.22 13.56
CA SER A 227 -18.48 10.58 12.99
C SER A 227 -17.86 10.62 11.60
N THR A 228 -16.74 9.93 11.40
CA THR A 228 -16.08 9.87 10.09
C THR A 228 -16.91 9.10 9.06
N LEU A 229 -17.61 8.02 9.47
CA LEU A 229 -18.52 7.31 8.60
C LEU A 229 -19.70 8.21 8.18
N LEU A 230 -20.25 8.99 9.11
CA LEU A 230 -21.30 9.97 8.78
C LEU A 230 -20.80 11.01 7.78
N LEU A 231 -19.59 11.55 7.99
CA LEU A 231 -18.97 12.50 7.06
C LEU A 231 -18.73 11.87 5.67
N LEU A 232 -18.37 10.60 5.58
CA LEU A 232 -18.25 9.89 4.30
C LEU A 232 -19.59 9.75 3.59
N ILE A 233 -20.66 9.43 4.32
CA ILE A 233 -22.02 9.37 3.76
C ILE A 233 -22.47 10.77 3.28
N MET A 234 -22.25 11.80 4.07
CA MET A 234 -22.54 13.18 3.68
C MET A 234 -21.78 13.60 2.43
N ASN A 235 -20.46 13.31 2.38
CA ASN A 235 -19.63 13.59 1.23
C ASN A 235 -20.13 12.86 -0.04
N TRP A 236 -20.57 11.60 0.10
CA TRP A 236 -21.16 10.84 -0.99
C TRP A 236 -22.47 11.48 -1.51
N ILE A 237 -23.35 11.91 -0.61
CA ILE A 237 -24.63 12.55 -0.97
C ILE A 237 -24.37 13.90 -1.65
N LEU A 238 -23.48 14.74 -1.08
CA LEU A 238 -23.20 16.09 -1.59
C LEU A 238 -22.60 16.06 -3.01
N PHE A 239 -21.71 15.12 -3.28
CA PHE A 239 -21.05 15.00 -4.59
C PHE A 239 -21.73 14.02 -5.55
N LYS A 240 -22.92 13.51 -5.20
CA LYS A 240 -23.74 12.58 -6.04
C LYS A 240 -22.97 11.33 -6.48
N GLY A 241 -22.17 10.77 -5.58
CA GLY A 241 -21.43 9.54 -5.81
C GLY A 241 -20.06 9.71 -6.48
N GLU A 242 -19.48 8.61 -6.96
CA GLU A 242 -18.08 8.54 -7.42
C GLU A 242 -17.81 9.15 -8.80
N GLY A 243 -18.85 9.57 -9.53
CA GLY A 243 -18.70 10.20 -10.85
C GLY A 243 -18.13 11.62 -10.82
N ASN A 244 -17.92 12.19 -9.63
CA ASN A 244 -17.41 13.54 -9.45
C ASN A 244 -16.05 13.53 -8.74
N ASP A 245 -14.99 13.98 -9.41
CA ASP A 245 -13.64 14.02 -8.88
C ASP A 245 -13.50 14.84 -7.59
N TYR A 246 -14.36 15.85 -7.37
CA TYR A 246 -14.38 16.65 -6.15
C TYR A 246 -14.68 15.87 -4.89
N ILE A 247 -15.33 14.69 -5.00
CA ILE A 247 -15.53 13.79 -3.85
C ILE A 247 -14.18 13.39 -3.23
N GLN A 248 -13.12 13.28 -4.03
CA GLN A 248 -11.80 12.83 -3.57
C GLN A 248 -11.12 13.84 -2.63
N ILE A 249 -11.54 15.10 -2.61
CA ILE A 249 -10.96 16.12 -1.73
C ILE A 249 -11.07 15.68 -0.27
N PHE A 250 -12.25 15.22 0.14
CA PHE A 250 -12.53 14.83 1.53
C PHE A 250 -12.66 13.31 1.72
N LYS A 251 -12.97 12.55 0.66
CA LYS A 251 -13.06 11.08 0.72
C LYS A 251 -11.75 10.47 1.22
N LEU A 252 -10.60 10.90 0.69
CA LEU A 252 -9.29 10.33 1.05
C LEU A 252 -8.96 10.52 2.54
N PRO A 253 -8.98 11.73 3.13
CA PRO A 253 -8.70 11.88 4.56
C PRO A 253 -9.77 11.22 5.44
N PHE A 254 -11.06 11.26 5.09
CA PHE A 254 -12.10 10.61 5.90
C PHE A 254 -11.94 9.09 5.92
N ILE A 255 -11.72 8.44 4.76
CA ILE A 255 -11.43 7.00 4.72
C ILE A 255 -10.15 6.65 5.49
N SER A 256 -9.12 7.49 5.39
CA SER A 256 -7.87 7.28 6.13
C SER A 256 -8.07 7.36 7.63
N VAL A 257 -8.87 8.33 8.12
CA VAL A 257 -9.23 8.42 9.55
C VAL A 257 -10.10 7.23 9.97
N PHE A 258 -11.02 6.78 9.13
CA PHE A 258 -11.82 5.57 9.40
C PHE A 258 -10.91 4.33 9.58
N TYR A 259 -9.95 4.11 8.67
CA TYR A 259 -8.99 3.00 8.77
C TYR A 259 -8.00 3.17 9.93
N MET A 260 -7.58 4.40 10.21
CA MET A 260 -6.81 4.73 11.42
C MET A 260 -7.54 4.27 12.69
N CYS A 261 -8.85 4.53 12.77
CA CYS A 261 -9.66 4.09 13.91
C CYS A 261 -9.73 2.56 14.01
N ILE A 262 -9.91 1.85 12.89
CA ILE A 262 -9.88 0.38 12.88
C ILE A 262 -8.54 -0.14 13.42
N ILE A 263 -7.42 0.37 12.92
CA ILE A 263 -6.09 -0.06 13.38
C ILE A 263 -5.90 0.27 14.86
N ASN A 264 -6.32 1.45 15.31
CA ASN A 264 -6.21 1.86 16.72
C ASN A 264 -7.04 0.94 17.64
N LEU A 265 -8.25 0.55 17.24
CA LEU A 265 -9.09 -0.40 17.96
C LEU A 265 -8.44 -1.79 18.05
N LEU A 266 -7.85 -2.28 16.96
CA LEU A 266 -7.17 -3.57 16.92
C LEU A 266 -5.97 -3.63 17.87
N ILE A 267 -5.11 -2.61 17.86
CA ILE A 267 -3.96 -2.58 18.78
C ILE A 267 -4.36 -2.35 20.24
N SER A 268 -5.58 -1.83 20.48
CA SER A 268 -6.16 -1.64 21.83
C SER A 268 -6.84 -2.90 22.37
N SER A 269 -6.80 -4.02 21.64
CA SER A 269 -7.26 -5.35 22.07
C SER A 269 -8.77 -5.51 22.25
N ILE A 270 -9.57 -5.11 21.24
CA ILE A 270 -11.00 -5.43 21.19
C ILE A 270 -11.18 -6.88 20.68
N SER A 271 -11.56 -7.77 21.56
CA SER A 271 -11.53 -9.23 21.41
C SER A 271 -12.20 -9.77 20.12
N PHE A 272 -13.37 -9.24 19.73
CA PHE A 272 -14.10 -9.72 18.55
C PHE A 272 -13.36 -9.38 17.23
N LEU A 273 -12.97 -8.12 17.04
CA LEU A 273 -12.25 -7.67 15.85
C LEU A 273 -10.90 -8.39 15.73
N ASN A 274 -10.19 -8.56 16.84
CA ASN A 274 -8.90 -9.25 16.84
C ASN A 274 -9.05 -10.70 16.38
N LYS A 275 -10.05 -11.46 16.87
CA LYS A 275 -10.32 -12.83 16.42
C LYS A 275 -10.55 -12.91 14.91
N PHE A 276 -11.34 -12.01 14.35
CA PHE A 276 -11.61 -11.96 12.91
C PHE A 276 -10.32 -11.72 12.11
N PHE A 277 -9.55 -10.67 12.44
CA PHE A 277 -8.32 -10.34 11.71
C PHE A 277 -7.16 -11.30 12.00
N GLN A 278 -7.18 -12.05 13.10
CA GLN A 278 -6.21 -13.11 13.39
C GLN A 278 -6.55 -14.45 12.72
N SER A 279 -7.64 -14.53 11.95
CA SER A 279 -8.01 -15.76 11.24
C SER A 279 -6.88 -16.25 10.34
N PRO A 280 -6.66 -17.58 10.22
CA PRO A 280 -5.57 -18.16 9.41
C PRO A 280 -5.59 -17.68 7.96
N ILE A 281 -6.77 -17.55 7.37
CA ILE A 281 -6.93 -17.12 5.97
C ILE A 281 -6.42 -15.69 5.81
N LEU A 282 -6.90 -14.74 6.63
CA LEU A 282 -6.51 -13.34 6.50
C LEU A 282 -5.01 -13.11 6.83
N THR A 283 -4.49 -13.78 7.85
CA THR A 283 -3.08 -13.65 8.23
C THR A 283 -2.16 -14.28 7.18
N TYR A 284 -2.57 -15.41 6.58
CA TYR A 284 -1.84 -15.99 5.45
C TYR A 284 -1.86 -15.06 4.23
N THR A 285 -3.04 -14.54 3.87
CA THR A 285 -3.18 -13.55 2.79
C THR A 285 -2.28 -12.33 3.04
N GLY A 286 -2.25 -11.84 4.28
CA GLY A 286 -1.38 -10.72 4.67
C GLY A 286 0.12 -11.03 4.51
N LYS A 287 0.52 -12.28 4.72
CA LYS A 287 1.90 -12.73 4.53
C LYS A 287 2.31 -12.68 3.06
N ILE A 288 1.44 -13.11 2.14
CA ILE A 288 1.69 -13.13 0.69
C ILE A 288 1.16 -11.90 -0.04
N SER A 289 0.66 -10.89 0.69
CA SER A 289 -0.08 -9.75 0.14
C SER A 289 0.70 -8.92 -0.88
N TYR A 290 2.03 -8.87 -0.77
CA TYR A 290 2.86 -8.12 -1.70
C TYR A 290 2.90 -8.80 -3.07
N GLY A 291 3.18 -10.09 -3.14
CA GLY A 291 3.08 -10.85 -4.38
C GLY A 291 1.66 -10.86 -4.94
N LEU A 292 0.64 -10.96 -4.08
CA LEU A 292 -0.77 -10.89 -4.49
C LEU A 292 -1.09 -9.54 -5.14
N TYR A 293 -0.66 -8.43 -4.53
CA TYR A 293 -0.82 -7.09 -5.10
C TYR A 293 -0.11 -6.92 -6.44
N ILE A 294 1.07 -7.48 -6.58
CA ILE A 294 1.87 -7.34 -7.80
C ILE A 294 1.30 -8.15 -8.97
N PHE A 295 0.89 -9.39 -8.75
CA PHE A 295 0.59 -10.33 -9.84
C PHE A 295 -0.91 -10.49 -10.15
N HIS A 296 -1.84 -10.03 -9.29
CA HIS A 296 -3.26 -10.23 -9.56
C HIS A 296 -3.75 -9.72 -10.93
N PRO A 297 -3.25 -8.59 -11.50
CA PRO A 297 -3.76 -8.16 -12.80
C PRO A 297 -3.39 -9.12 -13.94
N ILE A 298 -2.21 -9.78 -13.84
CA ILE A 298 -1.82 -10.82 -14.79
C ILE A 298 -2.77 -12.02 -14.65
N CYS A 299 -3.04 -12.45 -13.42
CA CYS A 299 -3.96 -13.57 -13.15
C CYS A 299 -5.38 -13.26 -13.67
N ILE A 300 -5.88 -12.04 -13.42
CA ILE A 300 -7.17 -11.57 -13.95
C ILE A 300 -7.15 -11.66 -15.49
N ALA A 301 -6.16 -11.07 -16.15
CA ALA A 301 -6.08 -11.04 -17.61
C ALA A 301 -5.99 -12.45 -18.23
N VAL A 302 -5.24 -13.37 -17.63
CA VAL A 302 -5.12 -14.75 -18.09
C VAL A 302 -6.43 -15.50 -17.93
N VAL A 303 -7.09 -15.38 -16.79
CA VAL A 303 -8.37 -16.07 -16.53
C VAL A 303 -9.47 -15.47 -17.43
N GLU A 304 -9.53 -14.16 -17.55
CA GLU A 304 -10.49 -13.48 -18.43
C GLU A 304 -10.35 -13.93 -19.89
N ARG A 305 -9.12 -13.99 -20.39
CA ARG A 305 -8.85 -14.41 -21.78
C ARG A 305 -9.32 -15.84 -22.08
N ASN A 306 -9.22 -16.76 -21.10
CA ASN A 306 -9.45 -18.18 -21.33
C ASN A 306 -10.80 -18.70 -20.79
N PHE A 307 -11.41 -18.00 -19.82
CA PHE A 307 -12.57 -18.50 -19.08
C PHE A 307 -13.70 -17.48 -18.92
N LYS A 308 -13.73 -16.38 -19.70
CA LYS A 308 -14.76 -15.33 -19.60
C LYS A 308 -16.20 -15.81 -19.76
N GLU A 309 -16.42 -16.91 -20.51
CA GLU A 309 -17.73 -17.50 -20.77
C GLU A 309 -18.25 -18.38 -19.61
N GLN A 310 -17.39 -18.66 -18.60
CA GLN A 310 -17.76 -19.43 -17.45
C GLN A 310 -18.63 -18.61 -16.47
N PRO A 311 -19.46 -19.25 -15.65
CA PRO A 311 -20.20 -18.56 -14.59
C PRO A 311 -19.27 -17.72 -13.70
N PHE A 312 -19.74 -16.54 -13.30
CA PHE A 312 -18.95 -15.58 -12.53
C PHE A 312 -18.25 -16.20 -11.32
N VAL A 313 -18.95 -17.07 -10.58
CA VAL A 313 -18.37 -17.74 -9.39
C VAL A 313 -17.14 -18.60 -9.77
N VAL A 314 -17.19 -19.29 -10.91
CA VAL A 314 -16.05 -20.08 -11.40
C VAL A 314 -14.88 -19.16 -11.75
N VAL A 315 -15.15 -18.07 -12.48
CA VAL A 315 -14.12 -17.07 -12.83
C VAL A 315 -13.50 -16.45 -11.57
N LEU A 316 -14.32 -16.08 -10.58
CA LEU A 316 -13.86 -15.56 -9.30
C LEU A 316 -12.93 -16.55 -8.58
N LEU A 317 -13.34 -17.81 -8.49
CA LEU A 317 -12.53 -18.87 -7.85
C LEU A 317 -11.22 -19.08 -8.59
N LEU A 318 -11.22 -19.10 -9.92
CA LEU A 318 -10.01 -19.25 -10.74
C LEU A 318 -9.05 -18.07 -10.55
N ILE A 319 -9.55 -16.83 -10.54
CA ILE A 319 -8.74 -15.64 -10.29
C ILE A 319 -8.14 -15.68 -8.89
N MET A 320 -8.94 -15.99 -7.87
CA MET A 320 -8.45 -16.07 -6.50
C MET A 320 -7.41 -17.20 -6.37
N ALA A 321 -7.72 -18.41 -6.86
CA ALA A 321 -6.81 -19.55 -6.78
C ALA A 321 -5.47 -19.28 -7.49
N SER A 322 -5.51 -18.78 -8.74
CA SER A 322 -4.31 -18.46 -9.51
C SER A 322 -3.49 -17.34 -8.85
N SER A 323 -4.15 -16.28 -8.38
CA SER A 323 -3.48 -15.17 -7.70
C SER A 323 -2.81 -15.62 -6.39
N TYR A 324 -3.48 -16.45 -5.59
CA TYR A 324 -2.91 -17.02 -4.36
C TYR A 324 -1.77 -17.98 -4.66
N PHE A 325 -1.90 -18.80 -5.70
CA PHE A 325 -0.85 -19.71 -6.11
C PHE A 325 0.41 -18.94 -6.52
N VAL A 326 0.28 -17.98 -7.44
CA VAL A 326 1.42 -17.17 -7.92
C VAL A 326 2.06 -16.36 -6.78
N ALA A 327 1.24 -15.74 -5.92
CA ALA A 327 1.74 -15.00 -4.77
C ALA A 327 2.46 -15.90 -3.74
N SER A 328 1.98 -17.12 -3.53
CA SER A 328 2.63 -18.10 -2.64
C SER A 328 3.97 -18.57 -3.21
N VAL A 329 4.00 -18.89 -4.50
CA VAL A 329 5.26 -19.27 -5.19
C VAL A 329 6.27 -18.11 -5.12
N SER A 330 5.82 -16.87 -5.39
CA SER A 330 6.65 -15.67 -5.26
C SER A 330 7.21 -15.52 -3.85
N TYR A 331 6.33 -15.62 -2.83
CA TYR A 331 6.74 -15.43 -1.45
C TYR A 331 7.75 -16.49 -0.99
N TYR A 332 7.44 -17.77 -1.12
CA TYR A 332 8.29 -18.85 -0.61
C TYR A 332 9.51 -19.13 -1.49
N GLY A 333 9.38 -18.98 -2.81
CA GLY A 333 10.46 -19.23 -3.77
C GLY A 333 11.45 -18.08 -3.90
N TYR A 334 11.02 -16.83 -3.65
CA TYR A 334 11.85 -15.67 -3.95
C TYR A 334 11.93 -14.65 -2.81
N GLU A 335 10.80 -14.05 -2.37
CA GLU A 335 10.80 -12.94 -1.40
C GLU A 335 11.42 -13.35 -0.05
N PHE A 336 11.07 -14.53 0.43
CA PHE A 336 11.53 -15.05 1.73
C PHE A 336 13.05 -15.15 1.83
N TRP A 337 13.73 -15.43 0.72
CA TRP A 337 15.20 -15.47 0.69
C TRP A 337 15.80 -14.09 0.97
N PHE A 338 15.30 -13.03 0.35
CA PHE A 338 15.75 -11.66 0.61
C PHE A 338 15.42 -11.20 2.03
N LEU A 339 14.23 -11.56 2.53
CA LEU A 339 13.85 -11.23 3.90
C LEU A 339 14.75 -11.87 4.96
N LYS A 340 15.32 -13.04 4.69
CA LYS A 340 16.31 -13.68 5.58
C LYS A 340 17.68 -12.97 5.57
N GLN A 341 18.02 -12.26 4.50
CA GLN A 341 19.32 -11.58 4.39
C GLN A 341 19.40 -10.26 5.19
N LYS A 342 18.28 -9.74 5.70
CA LYS A 342 18.23 -8.42 6.36
C LYS A 342 19.26 -8.27 7.48
N ASP A 343 19.40 -9.26 8.36
CA ASP A 343 20.31 -9.20 9.52
C ASP A 343 21.79 -9.23 9.06
N ARG A 344 22.08 -9.95 7.98
CA ARG A 344 23.41 -9.99 7.35
C ARG A 344 23.83 -8.64 6.80
N PHE A 345 22.95 -7.97 6.05
CA PHE A 345 23.22 -6.66 5.46
C PHE A 345 23.22 -5.52 6.50
N GLU A 346 22.44 -5.62 7.57
CA GLU A 346 22.46 -4.65 8.67
C GLU A 346 23.79 -4.62 9.43
N ASN A 347 24.39 -5.79 9.60
CA ASN A 347 25.67 -5.95 10.31
C ASN A 347 26.89 -5.76 9.40
N PHE A 348 26.67 -5.50 8.10
CA PHE A 348 27.73 -5.24 7.14
C PHE A 348 28.36 -3.87 7.41
N THR A 349 29.66 -3.85 7.76
CA THR A 349 30.45 -2.63 7.92
C THR A 349 31.61 -2.65 6.93
N TRP A 350 31.87 -1.51 6.27
CA TRP A 350 32.95 -1.35 5.31
C TRP A 350 34.35 -1.60 5.94
N SER A 351 34.48 -1.46 7.28
CA SER A 351 35.70 -1.80 8.02
C SER A 351 36.05 -3.30 7.92
N LYS A 352 35.07 -4.20 7.82
CA LYS A 352 35.31 -5.63 7.63
C LYS A 352 35.91 -5.99 6.25
N LEU A 353 35.64 -5.19 5.23
CA LEU A 353 36.26 -5.37 3.91
C LEU A 353 37.76 -4.96 3.91
N ARG A 354 38.13 -3.89 4.61
CA ARG A 354 39.50 -3.43 4.70
C ARG A 354 40.38 -4.41 5.49
N SER A 355 39.86 -5.02 6.55
CA SER A 355 40.61 -6.04 7.32
C SER A 355 40.85 -7.34 6.52
N ASN A 356 39.90 -7.76 5.67
CA ASN A 356 40.06 -8.96 4.85
C ASN A 356 41.03 -8.75 3.64
N HIS A 357 41.23 -7.52 3.19
CA HIS A 357 42.24 -7.21 2.18
C HIS A 357 43.65 -7.03 2.78
N ALA A 358 43.73 -6.57 4.03
CA ALA A 358 45.03 -6.45 4.72
C ALA A 358 45.64 -7.81 5.14
N VAL A 359 44.79 -8.84 5.33
CA VAL A 359 45.24 -10.21 5.70
C VAL A 359 45.65 -11.04 4.48
N LYS A 360 45.35 -10.62 3.24
CA LYS A 360 45.76 -11.31 2.00
C LYS A 360 47.01 -10.73 1.34
N SER A 361 47.63 -9.74 1.96
CA SER A 361 48.87 -9.09 1.47
C SER A 361 50.04 -9.26 2.43
N VAL A 362 50.08 -10.34 3.19
CA VAL A 362 51.28 -10.77 3.96
C VAL A 362 51.64 -12.17 3.52
#